data_aef1d4eea0194fd8107bece57c7ba69d
#
_entry.id   aef1d4eea0194fd8107bece57c7ba69d
#
_cell.length_a   1.000
_cell.length_b   1.000
_cell.length_c   1.000
_cell.angle_alpha   90.00
_cell.angle_beta   90.00
_cell.angle_gamma   90.00
#
_symmetry.space_group_name_H-M   'P 1'
#
loop_
_entity.id
_entity.type
_entity.pdbx_description
1 polymer ?
#
loop_
_entity_poly.entity_id
_entity_poly.type
_entity_poly.pdbx_seq_one_letter_code
_entity_poly.pdbx_strand_id
1 'polypeptide(L)'
;MTKVAREVVEKAGVNADKLLELLVKNASAELTTYYYYTILRANLIGLEGETLKEIAEIARIEDRNHFEALVPRIYELGGKLLDDMKKFYDISACPPAKLPENPSVQEILKVLVEAERCTVRGYTQICNMTAGKDHRTYDLALAILNKEIEHKSWFSEFLGEGSSGYFMRREELSQFVSKFLK
;
A
#
# COMPACT_ATOMS: atom_id res chain seq x y z
N MET A 1 8.63 20.16 21.92
CA MET A 1 7.16 20.34 21.99
C MET A 1 6.52 19.06 21.47
N THR A 2 5.73 18.37 22.29
CA THR A 2 4.99 17.17 21.89
C THR A 2 3.94 17.58 20.85
N LYS A 3 3.81 16.81 19.79
CA LYS A 3 2.77 17.07 18.78
C LYS A 3 1.40 16.74 19.35
N VAL A 4 0.42 17.60 19.17
CA VAL A 4 -0.96 17.40 19.66
C VAL A 4 -1.54 16.04 19.21
N ALA A 5 -1.31 15.66 17.95
CA ALA A 5 -1.78 14.38 17.44
C ALA A 5 -1.17 13.19 18.20
N ARG A 6 0.11 13.25 18.57
CA ARG A 6 0.79 12.22 19.36
C ARG A 6 0.19 12.10 20.77
N GLU A 7 -0.03 13.24 21.43
CA GLU A 7 -0.65 13.25 22.77
C GLU A 7 -2.04 12.62 22.80
N VAL A 8 -2.86 12.90 21.77
CA VAL A 8 -4.20 12.30 21.64
C VAL A 8 -4.11 10.79 21.50
N VAL A 9 -3.20 10.31 20.66
CA VAL A 9 -2.99 8.88 20.39
C VAL A 9 -2.50 8.14 21.66
N GLU A 10 -1.54 8.73 22.36
CA GLU A 10 -0.99 8.15 23.61
C GLU A 10 -2.03 8.15 24.74
N LYS A 11 -2.83 9.22 24.88
CA LYS A 11 -3.95 9.27 25.85
C LYS A 11 -5.04 8.25 25.56
N ALA A 12 -5.23 7.87 24.29
CA ALA A 12 -6.14 6.81 23.90
C ALA A 12 -5.56 5.38 24.11
N GLY A 13 -4.36 5.28 24.67
CA GLY A 13 -3.71 4.00 24.99
C GLY A 13 -3.07 3.31 23.78
N VAL A 14 -2.72 4.05 22.73
CA VAL A 14 -1.94 3.54 21.59
C VAL A 14 -0.46 3.86 21.82
N ASN A 15 0.40 2.87 21.61
CA ASN A 15 1.85 3.10 21.61
C ASN A 15 2.25 3.85 20.32
N ALA A 16 2.49 5.16 20.46
CA ALA A 16 2.78 6.04 19.31
C ALA A 16 4.10 5.68 18.60
N ASP A 17 5.11 5.20 19.30
CA ASP A 17 6.39 4.81 18.67
C ASP A 17 6.22 3.53 17.85
N LYS A 18 5.48 2.55 18.36
CA LYS A 18 5.15 1.34 17.60
C LYS A 18 4.27 1.63 16.40
N LEU A 19 3.30 2.53 16.55
CA LEU A 19 2.47 2.98 15.44
C LEU A 19 3.31 3.68 14.36
N LEU A 20 4.22 4.58 14.75
CA LEU A 20 5.14 5.24 13.83
C LEU A 20 6.02 4.23 13.08
N GLU A 21 6.57 3.24 13.79
CA GLU A 21 7.36 2.17 13.14
C GLU A 21 6.54 1.48 12.04
N LEU A 22 5.30 1.11 12.33
CA LEU A 22 4.42 0.45 11.36
C LEU A 22 4.09 1.36 10.17
N LEU A 23 3.77 2.63 10.42
CA LEU A 23 3.45 3.59 9.36
C LEU A 23 4.65 3.83 8.43
N VAL A 24 5.86 4.00 8.98
CA VAL A 24 7.08 4.21 8.19
C VAL A 24 7.43 2.97 7.37
N LYS A 25 7.28 1.76 7.94
CA LYS A 25 7.51 0.51 7.22
C LYS A 25 6.52 0.30 6.09
N ASN A 26 5.23 0.62 6.29
CA ASN A 26 4.23 0.52 5.23
C ASN A 26 4.44 1.61 4.17
N ALA A 27 4.81 2.84 4.55
CA ALA A 27 5.17 3.88 3.58
C ALA A 27 6.36 3.46 2.69
N SER A 28 7.34 2.74 3.27
CA SER A 28 8.42 2.15 2.48
C SER A 28 7.91 1.07 1.52
N ALA A 29 6.97 0.22 1.96
CA ALA A 29 6.37 -0.78 1.10
C ALA A 29 5.64 -0.15 -0.10
N GLU A 30 4.80 0.88 0.14
CA GLU A 30 4.08 1.59 -0.92
C GLU A 30 5.02 2.22 -1.96
N LEU A 31 6.06 2.91 -1.51
CA LEU A 31 7.04 3.50 -2.44
C LEU A 31 7.78 2.43 -3.24
N THR A 32 8.06 1.29 -2.62
CA THR A 32 8.74 0.16 -3.26
C THR A 32 7.84 -0.50 -4.31
N THR A 33 6.57 -0.77 -3.98
CA THR A 33 5.60 -1.35 -4.92
C THR A 33 5.29 -0.39 -6.06
N TYR A 34 5.11 0.90 -5.80
CA TYR A 34 5.00 1.93 -6.84
C TYR A 34 6.16 1.86 -7.86
N TYR A 35 7.40 1.73 -7.37
CA TYR A 35 8.58 1.59 -8.24
C TYR A 35 8.52 0.29 -9.06
N TYR A 36 8.19 -0.83 -8.43
CA TYR A 36 8.08 -2.12 -9.13
C TYR A 36 6.97 -2.13 -10.18
N TYR A 37 5.79 -1.59 -9.89
CA TYR A 37 4.73 -1.44 -10.88
C TYR A 37 5.14 -0.54 -12.06
N THR A 38 5.95 0.48 -11.80
CA THR A 38 6.50 1.35 -12.85
C THR A 38 7.39 0.55 -13.82
N ILE A 39 8.25 -0.31 -13.30
CA ILE A 39 9.10 -1.20 -14.12
C ILE A 39 8.24 -2.25 -14.83
N LEU A 40 7.35 -2.89 -14.08
CA LEU A 40 6.53 -3.98 -14.57
C LEU A 40 5.73 -3.57 -15.81
N ARG A 41 4.97 -2.47 -15.74
CA ARG A 41 4.14 -2.00 -16.85
C ARG A 41 4.94 -1.70 -18.12
N ALA A 42 6.21 -1.30 -17.97
CA ALA A 42 7.10 -1.04 -19.11
C ALA A 42 7.60 -2.33 -19.78
N ASN A 43 7.64 -3.43 -19.04
CA ASN A 43 8.14 -4.72 -19.51
C ASN A 43 7.03 -5.72 -19.89
N LEU A 44 5.77 -5.41 -19.61
CA LEU A 44 4.63 -6.21 -20.06
C LEU A 44 4.46 -6.03 -21.58
N ILE A 45 4.52 -7.12 -22.34
CA ILE A 45 4.40 -7.13 -23.81
C ILE A 45 3.41 -8.22 -24.25
N GLY A 46 2.94 -8.08 -25.48
CA GLY A 46 2.00 -9.03 -26.08
C GLY A 46 0.56 -8.82 -25.56
N LEU A 47 -0.36 -9.61 -26.12
CA LEU A 47 -1.79 -9.46 -25.87
C LEU A 47 -2.16 -9.67 -24.39
N GLU A 48 -1.59 -10.69 -23.75
CA GLU A 48 -1.81 -10.98 -22.33
C GLU A 48 -1.20 -9.89 -21.43
N GLY A 49 0.01 -9.40 -21.81
CA GLY A 49 0.68 -8.33 -21.08
C GLY A 49 -0.08 -7.02 -21.13
N GLU A 50 -0.72 -6.71 -22.26
CA GLU A 50 -1.47 -5.47 -22.46
C GLU A 50 -2.67 -5.34 -21.50
N THR A 51 -3.38 -6.44 -21.26
CA THR A 51 -4.48 -6.47 -20.29
C THR A 51 -3.99 -6.21 -18.86
N LEU A 52 -2.84 -6.77 -18.49
CA LEU A 52 -2.26 -6.60 -17.16
C LEU A 52 -1.68 -5.18 -16.94
N LYS A 53 -1.25 -4.49 -18.02
CA LYS A 53 -0.75 -3.10 -17.91
C LYS A 53 -1.76 -2.14 -17.30
N GLU A 54 -3.02 -2.25 -17.66
CA GLU A 54 -4.07 -1.35 -17.20
C GLU A 54 -4.27 -1.48 -15.69
N ILE A 55 -4.32 -2.70 -15.18
CA ILE A 55 -4.42 -2.97 -13.73
C ILE A 55 -3.16 -2.55 -13.00
N ALA A 56 -1.98 -2.88 -13.55
CA ALA A 56 -0.71 -2.48 -12.97
C ALA A 56 -0.57 -0.94 -12.88
N GLU A 57 -1.13 -0.20 -13.85
CA GLU A 57 -1.15 1.26 -13.80
C GLU A 57 -2.06 1.81 -12.71
N ILE A 58 -3.24 1.21 -12.52
CA ILE A 58 -4.16 1.62 -11.45
C ILE A 58 -3.50 1.39 -10.08
N ALA A 59 -3.00 0.19 -9.83
CA ALA A 59 -2.30 -0.15 -8.59
C ALA A 59 -1.10 0.78 -8.35
N ARG A 60 -0.29 1.04 -9.39
CA ARG A 60 0.84 1.96 -9.32
C ARG A 60 0.45 3.37 -8.86
N ILE A 61 -0.65 3.91 -9.41
CA ILE A 61 -1.11 5.26 -9.05
C ILE A 61 -1.63 5.26 -7.61
N GLU A 62 -2.35 4.22 -7.20
CA GLU A 62 -2.89 4.10 -5.86
C GLU A 62 -1.77 3.93 -4.82
N ASP A 63 -0.76 3.10 -5.05
CA ASP A 63 0.40 2.94 -4.15
C ASP A 63 1.16 4.27 -3.95
N ARG A 64 1.36 5.04 -5.03
CA ARG A 64 1.92 6.39 -4.90
C ARG A 64 1.07 7.26 -3.98
N ASN A 65 -0.25 7.24 -4.17
CA ASN A 65 -1.17 8.03 -3.37
C ASN A 65 -1.22 7.55 -1.91
N HIS A 66 -1.11 6.25 -1.67
CA HIS A 66 -0.99 5.67 -0.33
C HIS A 66 0.26 6.19 0.38
N PHE A 67 1.41 6.14 -0.31
CA PHE A 67 2.65 6.72 0.22
C PHE A 67 2.48 8.19 0.59
N GLU A 68 1.97 9.02 -0.33
CA GLU A 68 1.77 10.46 -0.11
C GLU A 68 0.78 10.74 1.03
N ALA A 69 -0.25 9.91 1.22
CA ALA A 69 -1.22 10.05 2.30
C ALA A 69 -0.65 9.65 3.69
N LEU A 70 0.28 8.70 3.73
CA LEU A 70 0.96 8.28 4.97
C LEU A 70 1.94 9.32 5.50
N VAL A 71 2.63 10.05 4.62
CA VAL A 71 3.67 11.01 5.00
C VAL A 71 3.16 12.07 5.99
N PRO A 72 2.08 12.81 5.72
CA PRO A 72 1.58 13.80 6.69
C PRO A 72 1.25 13.17 8.04
N ARG A 73 0.68 11.96 8.06
CA ARG A 73 0.34 11.28 9.32
C ARG A 73 1.56 10.92 10.15
N ILE A 74 2.62 10.44 9.51
CA ILE A 74 3.91 10.17 10.17
C ILE A 74 4.45 11.43 10.84
N TYR A 75 4.47 12.55 10.12
CA TYR A 75 4.97 13.83 10.64
C TYR A 75 4.07 14.45 11.71
N GLU A 76 2.75 14.29 11.64
CA GLU A 76 1.79 14.71 12.69
C GLU A 76 2.05 13.98 14.02
N LEU A 77 2.41 12.71 13.97
CA LEU A 77 2.75 11.90 15.13
C LEU A 77 4.17 12.18 15.67
N GLY A 78 4.92 13.09 15.05
CA GLY A 78 6.27 13.46 15.45
C GLY A 78 7.36 12.56 14.89
N GLY A 79 7.01 11.67 13.96
CA GLY A 79 7.97 10.87 13.19
C GLY A 79 8.57 11.63 12.02
N LYS A 80 9.42 10.96 11.27
CA LYS A 80 9.99 11.42 10.01
C LYS A 80 10.32 10.24 9.11
N LEU A 81 10.37 10.46 7.81
CA LEU A 81 10.93 9.49 6.87
C LEU A 81 12.45 9.47 6.99
N LEU A 82 13.04 8.34 6.63
CA LEU A 82 14.49 8.22 6.51
C LEU A 82 14.97 8.96 5.25
N ASP A 83 16.03 9.71 5.37
CA ASP A 83 16.69 10.45 4.28
C ASP A 83 17.62 9.57 3.42
N ASP A 84 17.99 8.40 3.93
CA ASP A 84 18.76 7.37 3.21
C ASP A 84 17.81 6.40 2.53
N MET A 85 17.69 6.48 1.21
CA MET A 85 16.79 5.64 0.41
C MET A 85 17.08 4.14 0.54
N LYS A 86 18.34 3.75 0.72
CA LYS A 86 18.70 2.34 0.91
C LYS A 86 18.16 1.83 2.24
N LYS A 87 18.39 2.58 3.32
CA LYS A 87 17.83 2.23 4.64
C LYS A 87 16.32 2.24 4.64
N PHE A 88 15.70 3.20 3.94
CA PHE A 88 14.25 3.26 3.82
C PHE A 88 13.69 2.03 3.12
N TYR A 89 14.31 1.58 2.05
CA TYR A 89 13.96 0.34 1.37
C TYR A 89 14.16 -0.90 2.28
N ASP A 90 15.27 -0.97 3.00
CA ASP A 90 15.61 -2.12 3.85
C ASP A 90 14.63 -2.33 5.02
N ILE A 91 13.93 -1.28 5.47
CA ILE A 91 12.92 -1.36 6.55
C ILE A 91 11.50 -1.66 6.09
N SER A 92 11.28 -1.87 4.80
CA SER A 92 9.96 -2.12 4.24
C SER A 92 9.17 -3.18 5.01
N ALA A 93 7.87 -2.94 5.18
CA ALA A 93 6.97 -3.91 5.82
C ALA A 93 6.86 -5.21 5.01
N CYS A 94 7.07 -5.12 3.70
CA CYS A 94 7.00 -6.24 2.78
C CYS A 94 8.36 -6.52 2.14
N PRO A 95 8.74 -7.80 1.98
CA PRO A 95 9.95 -8.13 1.25
C PRO A 95 9.83 -7.64 -0.20
N PRO A 96 10.95 -7.22 -0.83
CA PRO A 96 10.91 -6.81 -2.21
C PRO A 96 10.42 -7.93 -3.12
N ALA A 97 9.48 -7.58 -4.00
CA ALA A 97 9.01 -8.47 -5.04
C ALA A 97 10.18 -8.87 -5.96
N LYS A 98 10.34 -10.16 -6.20
CA LYS A 98 11.35 -10.69 -7.13
C LYS A 98 10.62 -11.35 -8.30
N LEU A 99 10.66 -10.68 -9.44
CA LEU A 99 10.20 -11.29 -10.68
C LEU A 99 11.26 -12.26 -11.19
N PRO A 100 10.86 -13.45 -11.67
CA PRO A 100 11.75 -14.36 -12.37
C PRO A 100 12.36 -13.69 -13.61
N GLU A 101 13.45 -14.24 -14.13
CA GLU A 101 13.97 -13.81 -15.42
C GLU A 101 13.02 -14.27 -16.54
N ASN A 102 12.60 -13.35 -17.40
CA ASN A 102 11.61 -13.59 -18.48
C ASN A 102 10.30 -14.27 -17.98
N PRO A 103 9.60 -13.70 -16.99
CA PRO A 103 8.45 -14.35 -16.38
C PRO A 103 7.25 -14.39 -17.33
N SER A 104 6.48 -15.45 -17.25
CA SER A 104 5.13 -15.50 -17.82
C SER A 104 4.19 -14.55 -17.06
N VAL A 105 3.08 -14.17 -17.69
CA VAL A 105 2.04 -13.36 -17.03
C VAL A 105 1.53 -14.03 -15.74
N GLN A 106 1.38 -15.34 -15.75
CA GLN A 106 0.95 -16.09 -14.55
C GLN A 106 1.96 -16.01 -13.40
N GLU A 107 3.26 -16.08 -13.69
CA GLU A 107 4.31 -15.94 -12.67
C GLU A 107 4.34 -14.52 -12.09
N ILE A 108 4.16 -13.52 -12.95
CA ILE A 108 4.00 -12.12 -12.53
C ILE A 108 2.82 -11.97 -11.58
N LEU A 109 1.64 -12.46 -11.96
CA LEU A 109 0.42 -12.39 -11.14
C LEU A 109 0.59 -13.04 -9.77
N LYS A 110 1.25 -14.19 -9.68
CA LYS A 110 1.55 -14.84 -8.40
C LYS A 110 2.40 -13.96 -7.49
N VAL A 111 3.41 -13.29 -8.04
CA VAL A 111 4.25 -12.35 -7.30
C VAL A 111 3.42 -11.16 -6.80
N LEU A 112 2.54 -10.62 -7.65
CA LEU A 112 1.67 -9.50 -7.29
C LEU A 112 0.68 -9.89 -6.18
N VAL A 113 0.01 -11.04 -6.28
CA VAL A 113 -0.89 -11.54 -5.23
C VAL A 113 -0.18 -11.68 -3.87
N GLU A 114 1.08 -12.14 -3.85
CA GLU A 114 1.84 -12.23 -2.60
C GLU A 114 2.25 -10.85 -2.06
N ALA A 115 2.61 -9.91 -2.93
CA ALA A 115 2.89 -8.52 -2.54
C ALA A 115 1.66 -7.89 -1.88
N GLU A 116 0.50 -7.95 -2.54
CA GLU A 116 -0.76 -7.43 -2.00
C GLU A 116 -1.20 -8.14 -0.72
N ARG A 117 -0.96 -9.44 -0.61
CA ARG A 117 -1.22 -10.19 0.63
C ARG A 117 -0.37 -9.68 1.80
N CYS A 118 0.82 -9.20 1.53
CA CYS A 118 1.69 -8.61 2.54
C CYS A 118 1.17 -7.24 2.98
N THR A 119 0.81 -6.35 2.06
CA THR A 119 0.27 -5.01 2.37
C THR A 119 -1.05 -5.11 3.13
N VAL A 120 -1.95 -6.01 2.73
CA VAL A 120 -3.19 -6.32 3.46
C VAL A 120 -2.91 -6.68 4.93
N ARG A 121 -1.90 -7.52 5.21
CA ARG A 121 -1.51 -7.83 6.60
C ARG A 121 -0.99 -6.62 7.35
N GLY A 122 -0.17 -5.80 6.71
CA GLY A 122 0.39 -4.58 7.29
C GLY A 122 -0.70 -3.59 7.71
N TYR A 123 -1.63 -3.28 6.83
CA TYR A 123 -2.73 -2.35 7.14
C TYR A 123 -3.76 -2.95 8.10
N THR A 124 -4.02 -4.26 8.04
CA THR A 124 -4.85 -4.94 9.05
C THR A 124 -4.25 -4.77 10.45
N GLN A 125 -2.93 -4.87 10.59
CA GLN A 125 -2.25 -4.67 11.87
C GLN A 125 -2.41 -3.23 12.39
N ILE A 126 -2.29 -2.22 11.51
CA ILE A 126 -2.50 -0.80 11.86
C ILE A 126 -3.96 -0.58 12.27
N CYS A 127 -4.93 -1.09 11.51
CA CYS A 127 -6.35 -1.00 11.83
C CYS A 127 -6.66 -1.60 13.21
N ASN A 128 -6.16 -2.81 13.50
CA ASN A 128 -6.38 -3.48 14.78
C ASN A 128 -5.76 -2.70 15.96
N MET A 129 -4.63 -2.05 15.75
CA MET A 129 -3.96 -1.25 16.77
C MET A 129 -4.71 0.05 17.08
N THR A 130 -5.38 0.64 16.09
CA THR A 130 -5.97 1.98 16.14
C THR A 130 -7.48 2.00 16.29
N ALA A 131 -8.16 0.88 16.05
CA ALA A 131 -9.62 0.73 16.13
C ALA A 131 -10.17 1.22 17.49
N GLY A 132 -11.13 2.14 17.42
CA GLY A 132 -11.77 2.73 18.61
C GLY A 132 -10.86 3.64 19.46
N LYS A 133 -9.63 3.90 19.03
CA LYS A 133 -8.62 4.66 19.77
C LYS A 133 -8.08 5.85 18.96
N ASP A 134 -7.51 5.62 17.80
CA ASP A 134 -7.00 6.64 16.90
C ASP A 134 -7.79 6.60 15.59
N HIS A 135 -8.94 7.27 15.58
CA HIS A 135 -9.86 7.29 14.44
C HIS A 135 -9.19 7.82 13.18
N ARG A 136 -8.29 8.78 13.29
CA ARG A 136 -7.63 9.40 12.13
C ARG A 136 -6.66 8.43 11.43
N THR A 137 -5.86 7.69 12.20
CA THR A 137 -5.00 6.65 11.61
C THR A 137 -5.83 5.45 11.17
N TYR A 138 -6.86 5.07 11.93
CA TYR A 138 -7.76 3.99 11.56
C TYR A 138 -8.44 4.26 10.21
N ASP A 139 -9.03 5.44 10.01
CA ASP A 139 -9.71 5.80 8.76
C ASP A 139 -8.74 5.78 7.57
N LEU A 140 -7.53 6.33 7.74
CA LEU A 140 -6.50 6.29 6.71
C LEU A 140 -6.10 4.84 6.37
N ALA A 141 -5.75 4.05 7.39
CA ALA A 141 -5.32 2.67 7.20
C ALA A 141 -6.43 1.79 6.61
N LEU A 142 -7.70 2.00 7.02
CA LEU A 142 -8.85 1.28 6.48
C LEU A 142 -9.10 1.64 5.01
N ALA A 143 -8.95 2.92 4.65
CA ALA A 143 -9.10 3.36 3.26
C ALA A 143 -8.07 2.67 2.34
N ILE A 144 -6.81 2.58 2.79
CA ILE A 144 -5.76 1.89 2.06
C ILE A 144 -6.02 0.38 2.04
N LEU A 145 -6.32 -0.23 3.19
CA LEU A 145 -6.63 -1.66 3.30
C LEU A 145 -7.71 -2.12 2.30
N ASN A 146 -8.76 -1.32 2.13
CA ASN A 146 -9.82 -1.63 1.18
C ASN A 146 -9.29 -1.68 -0.27
N LYS A 147 -8.32 -0.83 -0.63
CA LYS A 147 -7.71 -0.83 -1.95
C LYS A 147 -6.75 -2.00 -2.15
N GLU A 148 -5.94 -2.32 -1.16
CA GLU A 148 -5.05 -3.48 -1.21
C GLU A 148 -5.82 -4.81 -1.34
N ILE A 149 -7.00 -4.91 -0.70
CA ILE A 149 -7.91 -6.06 -0.88
C ILE A 149 -8.46 -6.09 -2.30
N GLU A 150 -8.82 -4.94 -2.88
CA GLU A 150 -9.31 -4.82 -4.24
C GLU A 150 -8.23 -5.24 -5.26
N HIS A 151 -7.00 -4.72 -5.14
CA HIS A 151 -5.85 -5.09 -5.97
C HIS A 151 -5.59 -6.60 -5.94
N LYS A 152 -5.46 -7.14 -4.72
CA LYS A 152 -5.28 -8.59 -4.54
C LYS A 152 -6.38 -9.40 -5.21
N SER A 153 -7.63 -8.96 -5.09
CA SER A 153 -8.78 -9.65 -5.67
C SER A 153 -8.73 -9.64 -7.20
N TRP A 154 -8.35 -8.52 -7.82
CA TRP A 154 -8.17 -8.45 -9.27
C TRP A 154 -7.08 -9.40 -9.76
N PHE A 155 -5.91 -9.41 -9.10
CA PHE A 155 -4.82 -10.30 -9.51
C PHE A 155 -5.18 -11.77 -9.32
N SER A 156 -5.91 -12.11 -8.25
CA SER A 156 -6.42 -13.47 -8.03
C SER A 156 -7.46 -13.88 -9.10
N GLU A 157 -8.33 -12.97 -9.52
CA GLU A 157 -9.28 -13.20 -10.61
C GLU A 157 -8.57 -13.47 -11.94
N PHE A 158 -7.51 -12.72 -12.24
CA PHE A 158 -6.68 -12.97 -13.43
C PHE A 158 -5.93 -14.32 -13.38
N LEU A 159 -5.64 -14.83 -12.19
CA LEU A 159 -5.10 -16.18 -12.00
C LEU A 159 -6.17 -17.28 -12.14
N GLY A 160 -7.45 -16.92 -12.26
CA GLY A 160 -8.54 -17.88 -12.32
C GLY A 160 -8.94 -18.44 -10.95
N GLU A 161 -8.57 -17.79 -9.85
CA GLU A 161 -8.89 -18.22 -8.48
C GLU A 161 -10.34 -17.91 -8.06
N GLY A 162 -11.12 -17.29 -8.93
CA GLY A 162 -12.52 -16.94 -8.72
C GLY A 162 -12.84 -15.50 -9.10
N SER A 163 -14.13 -15.15 -9.17
CA SER A 163 -14.57 -13.78 -9.45
C SER A 163 -14.35 -12.89 -8.24
N SER A 164 -13.71 -11.74 -8.43
CA SER A 164 -13.50 -10.73 -7.39
C SER A 164 -14.76 -9.95 -7.02
N GLY A 165 -15.72 -9.87 -7.95
CA GLY A 165 -16.90 -9.00 -7.83
C GLY A 165 -16.59 -7.51 -7.99
N TYR A 166 -15.34 -7.15 -8.24
CA TYR A 166 -14.92 -5.78 -8.53
C TYR A 166 -14.89 -5.51 -10.03
N PHE A 167 -15.24 -4.28 -10.42
CA PHE A 167 -15.12 -3.81 -11.80
C PHE A 167 -14.08 -2.71 -11.86
N MET A 168 -13.10 -2.85 -12.76
CA MET A 168 -12.12 -1.79 -13.00
C MET A 168 -12.81 -0.50 -13.43
N ARG A 169 -12.52 0.58 -12.72
CA ARG A 169 -12.98 1.91 -13.05
C ARG A 169 -11.83 2.70 -13.69
N ARG A 170 -12.02 3.12 -14.92
CA ARG A 170 -10.99 3.82 -15.69
C ARG A 170 -10.66 5.24 -15.23
N GLU A 171 -11.48 5.87 -14.37
CA GLU A 171 -11.43 7.32 -14.19
C GLU A 171 -11.47 7.84 -12.73
N GLU A 172 -11.51 7.01 -11.71
CA GLU A 172 -11.61 7.53 -10.33
C GLU A 172 -10.42 7.12 -9.47
N LEU A 173 -9.61 8.13 -9.10
CA LEU A 173 -8.82 8.06 -7.88
C LEU A 173 -9.72 7.60 -6.73
N SER A 174 -9.25 6.65 -5.92
CA SER A 174 -9.98 6.18 -4.75
C SER A 174 -10.60 7.35 -3.99
N GLN A 175 -11.92 7.41 -3.93
CA GLN A 175 -12.65 8.43 -3.16
C GLN A 175 -12.24 8.45 -1.69
N PHE A 176 -11.75 7.32 -1.17
CA PHE A 176 -11.30 7.20 0.22
C PHE A 176 -9.93 7.83 0.44
N VAL A 177 -8.95 7.53 -0.40
CA VAL A 177 -7.58 8.05 -0.24
C VAL A 177 -7.48 9.51 -0.68
N SER A 178 -8.23 9.94 -1.68
CA SER A 178 -8.21 11.33 -2.18
C SER A 178 -8.52 12.38 -1.10
N LYS A 179 -9.32 12.05 -0.09
CA LYS A 179 -9.58 12.96 1.05
C LYS A 179 -8.37 13.18 1.97
N PHE A 180 -7.34 12.32 1.87
CA PHE A 180 -6.10 12.46 2.64
C PHE A 180 -4.96 13.12 1.86
N LEU A 181 -5.17 13.42 0.56
CA LEU A 181 -4.17 14.01 -0.33
C LEU A 181 -4.29 15.53 -0.48
N LYS A 182 -5.12 16.21 0.32
CA LYS A 182 -5.36 17.66 0.28
C LYS A 182 -4.33 18.44 1.05
#